data_cc0348f892dccdb3b899fa39d754a83e
#
_entry.id   cc0348f892dccdb3b899fa39d754a83e
#
_cell.length_a   1.000
_cell.length_b   1.000
_cell.length_c   1.000
_cell.angle_alpha   90.00
_cell.angle_beta   90.00
_cell.angle_gamma   90.00
#
_symmetry.space_group_name_H-M   'P 1'
#
loop_
_entity.id
_entity.type
_entity.pdbx_description
1 polymer ?
#
loop_
_entity_poly.entity_id
_entity_poly.type
_entity_poly.pdbx_seq_one_letter_code
_entity_poly.pdbx_strand_id
1 'polypeptide(L)'
;RLQNVKQSRILLDRINDALTVLRHKPGNGEMMYNIIYQTFIIPEKLSHADILYRLDISDRHYYRLRQQAINILSIRLWMAPSGGLDAWLEILTLLEGD
;
A
#
# COMPACT_ATOMS: atom_id res chain seq x y z
N ARG A 1 -4.28 18.82 2.86
CA ARG A 1 -3.66 18.98 4.14
C ARG A 1 -4.58 18.52 5.28
N LEU A 2 -4.01 17.81 6.23
CA LEU A 2 -4.78 17.22 7.31
C LEU A 2 -5.20 18.29 8.33
N GLN A 3 -6.46 18.25 8.69
CA GLN A 3 -7.03 19.26 9.57
C GLN A 3 -6.83 18.95 11.04
N ASN A 4 -6.85 17.66 11.40
CA ASN A 4 -6.64 17.32 12.79
C ASN A 4 -5.97 15.95 12.90
N VAL A 5 -5.23 15.80 13.99
CA VAL A 5 -4.44 14.61 14.24
C VAL A 5 -5.31 13.39 14.47
N LYS A 6 -6.45 13.59 15.11
CA LYS A 6 -7.35 12.48 15.42
C LYS A 6 -7.88 11.83 14.13
N GLN A 7 -8.26 12.65 13.17
CA GLN A 7 -8.76 12.15 11.89
C GLN A 7 -7.64 11.43 11.13
N SER A 8 -6.43 11.97 11.18
CA SER A 8 -5.28 11.36 10.54
C SER A 8 -4.98 9.98 11.12
N ARG A 9 -5.11 9.86 12.45
CA ARG A 9 -4.87 8.60 13.14
C ARG A 9 -5.89 7.55 12.70
N ILE A 10 -7.15 7.95 12.58
CA ILE A 10 -8.20 7.03 12.14
C ILE A 10 -7.92 6.51 10.73
N LEU A 11 -7.52 7.40 9.83
CA LEU A 11 -7.20 7.00 8.46
C LEU A 11 -6.00 6.05 8.43
N LEU A 12 -4.98 6.36 9.20
CA LEU A 12 -3.78 5.52 9.26
C LEU A 12 -4.12 4.14 9.80
N ASP A 13 -4.95 4.08 10.84
CA ASP A 13 -5.33 2.80 11.42
C ASP A 13 -6.10 1.95 10.41
N ARG A 14 -6.95 2.56 9.60
CA ARG A 14 -7.70 1.83 8.58
C ARG A 14 -6.77 1.26 7.52
N ILE A 15 -5.78 2.03 7.11
CA ILE A 15 -4.80 1.56 6.14
C ILE A 15 -4.00 0.40 6.72
N ASN A 16 -3.55 0.52 7.96
CA ASN A 16 -2.78 -0.54 8.60
C ASN A 16 -3.59 -1.81 8.74
N ASP A 17 -4.86 -1.70 9.08
CA ASP A 17 -5.74 -2.87 9.17
C ASP A 17 -5.88 -3.55 7.82
N ALA A 18 -6.09 -2.77 6.77
CA ALA A 18 -6.23 -3.32 5.43
C ALA A 18 -4.95 -4.01 4.98
N LEU A 19 -3.80 -3.41 5.27
CA LEU A 19 -2.51 -4.00 4.92
C LEU A 19 -2.26 -5.30 5.68
N THR A 20 -2.69 -5.34 6.93
CA THR A 20 -2.55 -6.55 7.74
C THR A 20 -3.38 -7.70 7.16
N VAL A 21 -4.60 -7.40 6.76
CA VAL A 21 -5.45 -8.41 6.12
C VAL A 21 -4.82 -8.90 4.82
N LEU A 22 -4.30 -7.97 4.03
CA LEU A 22 -3.64 -8.33 2.77
C LEU A 22 -2.47 -9.26 3.02
N ARG A 23 -1.64 -8.93 3.99
CA ARG A 23 -0.42 -9.69 4.29
C ARG A 23 -0.74 -11.13 4.69
N HIS A 24 -1.85 -11.32 5.39
CA HIS A 24 -2.22 -12.65 5.90
C HIS A 24 -3.05 -13.46 4.93
N LYS A 25 -3.33 -12.93 3.74
CA LYS A 25 -4.07 -13.66 2.74
C LYS A 25 -3.27 -14.88 2.29
N PRO A 26 -3.87 -16.08 2.28
CA PRO A 26 -3.16 -17.28 1.85
C PRO A 26 -2.66 -17.16 0.41
N GLY A 27 -1.54 -17.79 0.15
CA GLY A 27 -0.93 -17.76 -1.17
C GLY A 27 -0.04 -16.55 -1.34
N ASN A 28 -0.50 -15.55 -2.08
CA ASN A 28 0.34 -14.42 -2.49
C ASN A 28 0.26 -13.23 -1.56
N GLY A 29 -0.39 -13.36 -0.41
CA GLY A 29 -0.58 -12.22 0.50
C GLY A 29 0.72 -11.54 0.92
N GLU A 30 1.70 -12.32 1.31
CA GLU A 30 2.98 -11.78 1.74
C GLU A 30 3.67 -11.02 0.61
N MET A 31 3.68 -11.59 -0.58
CA MET A 31 4.30 -10.92 -1.73
C MET A 31 3.54 -9.66 -2.11
N MET A 32 2.21 -9.71 -2.10
CA MET A 32 1.41 -8.53 -2.39
C MET A 32 1.67 -7.42 -1.38
N TYR A 33 1.77 -7.77 -0.11
CA TYR A 33 2.10 -6.79 0.92
C TYR A 33 3.47 -6.16 0.64
N ASN A 34 4.47 -6.99 0.31
CA ASN A 34 5.81 -6.49 0.04
C ASN A 34 5.85 -5.57 -1.17
N ILE A 35 5.06 -5.86 -2.19
CA ILE A 35 4.96 -5.00 -3.36
C ILE A 35 4.42 -3.63 -2.97
N ILE A 36 3.34 -3.60 -2.21
CA ILE A 36 2.75 -2.33 -1.77
C ILE A 36 3.73 -1.57 -0.88
N TYR A 37 4.36 -2.27 0.06
CA TYR A 37 5.30 -1.65 0.97
C TYR A 37 6.49 -1.03 0.23
N GLN A 38 7.12 -1.80 -0.66
CA GLN A 38 8.31 -1.33 -1.38
C GLN A 38 7.97 -0.23 -2.38
N THR A 39 6.76 -0.24 -2.90
CA THR A 39 6.36 0.73 -3.92
C THR A 39 5.90 2.05 -3.31
N PHE A 40 5.14 1.99 -2.22
CA PHE A 40 4.43 3.17 -1.73
C PHE A 40 4.80 3.60 -0.31
N ILE A 41 5.25 2.69 0.53
CA ILE A 41 5.35 2.98 1.98
C ILE A 41 6.77 3.24 2.43
N ILE A 42 7.72 2.45 1.95
CA ILE A 42 9.10 2.56 2.41
C ILE A 42 9.63 3.97 2.16
N PRO A 43 10.35 4.57 3.14
CA PRO A 43 10.82 5.96 3.00
C PRO A 43 11.82 6.16 1.86
N GLU A 44 12.72 5.21 1.64
CA GLU A 44 13.71 5.37 0.58
C GLU A 44 13.05 5.21 -0.78
N LYS A 45 13.55 5.98 -1.73
CA LYS A 45 13.03 5.91 -3.10
C LYS A 45 13.75 4.85 -3.88
N LEU A 46 13.03 3.78 -4.18
CA LEU A 46 13.57 2.68 -4.96
C LEU A 46 13.14 2.81 -6.41
N SER A 47 14.06 2.50 -7.32
CA SER A 47 13.70 2.40 -8.73
C SER A 47 12.86 1.14 -8.93
N HIS A 48 12.14 1.10 -10.04
CA HIS A 48 11.36 -0.08 -10.39
C HIS A 48 12.26 -1.32 -10.46
N ALA A 49 13.45 -1.18 -11.06
CA ALA A 49 14.40 -2.26 -11.18
C ALA A 49 14.84 -2.77 -9.80
N ASP A 50 15.05 -1.84 -8.86
CA ASP A 50 15.46 -2.22 -7.50
C ASP A 50 14.38 -3.03 -6.80
N ILE A 51 13.12 -2.65 -6.99
CA ILE A 51 12.01 -3.37 -6.38
C ILE A 51 11.94 -4.79 -6.94
N LEU A 52 12.04 -4.94 -8.25
CA LEU A 52 12.00 -6.27 -8.86
C LEU A 52 13.15 -7.13 -8.36
N TYR A 53 14.32 -6.54 -8.25
CA TYR A 53 15.49 -7.27 -7.78
C TYR A 53 15.31 -7.73 -6.33
N ARG A 54 14.85 -6.83 -5.46
CA ARG A 54 14.65 -7.15 -4.04
C ARG A 54 13.62 -8.26 -3.84
N LEU A 55 12.56 -8.22 -4.64
CA LEU A 55 11.46 -9.18 -4.50
C LEU A 55 11.67 -10.43 -5.35
N ASP A 56 12.68 -10.40 -6.22
CA ASP A 56 13.01 -11.53 -7.10
C ASP A 56 11.81 -11.97 -7.92
N ILE A 57 11.16 -11.02 -8.58
CA ILE A 57 10.03 -11.32 -9.44
C ILE A 57 10.17 -10.60 -10.78
N SER A 58 9.47 -11.11 -11.77
CA SER A 58 9.47 -10.51 -13.10
C SER A 58 8.58 -9.27 -13.11
N ASP A 59 8.79 -8.45 -14.12
CA ASP A 59 8.01 -7.26 -14.35
C ASP A 59 6.52 -7.57 -14.47
N ARG A 60 6.21 -8.59 -15.25
CA ARG A 60 4.83 -9.01 -15.48
C ARG A 60 4.16 -9.49 -14.20
N HIS A 61 4.89 -10.28 -13.43
CA HIS A 61 4.38 -10.83 -12.17
C HIS A 61 4.15 -9.70 -11.17
N TYR A 62 5.05 -8.73 -11.13
CA TYR A 62 4.93 -7.56 -10.25
C TYR A 62 3.62 -6.80 -10.53
N TYR A 63 3.36 -6.46 -11.80
CA TYR A 63 2.18 -5.68 -12.11
C TYR A 63 0.89 -6.48 -11.88
N ARG A 64 0.91 -7.76 -12.13
CA ARG A 64 -0.25 -8.60 -11.86
C ARG A 64 -0.59 -8.64 -10.39
N LEU A 65 0.40 -8.89 -9.55
CA LEU A 65 0.19 -8.95 -8.10
C LEU A 65 -0.13 -7.59 -7.52
N ARG A 66 0.50 -6.54 -8.06
CA ARG A 66 0.21 -5.18 -7.63
C ARG A 66 -1.27 -4.86 -7.87
N GLN A 67 -1.78 -5.21 -9.04
CA GLN A 67 -3.18 -4.95 -9.35
C GLN A 67 -4.11 -5.73 -8.43
N GLN A 68 -3.78 -6.98 -8.15
CA GLN A 68 -4.57 -7.78 -7.22
C GLN A 68 -4.57 -7.16 -5.83
N ALA A 69 -3.41 -6.70 -5.37
CA ALA A 69 -3.30 -6.06 -4.07
C ALA A 69 -4.15 -4.80 -3.99
N ILE A 70 -4.08 -3.97 -5.03
CA ILE A 70 -4.87 -2.75 -5.09
C ILE A 70 -6.35 -3.06 -5.06
N ASN A 71 -6.79 -4.09 -5.76
CA ASN A 71 -8.20 -4.48 -5.76
C ASN A 71 -8.65 -4.89 -4.35
N ILE A 72 -7.85 -5.68 -3.66
CA ILE A 72 -8.18 -6.12 -2.31
C ILE A 72 -8.25 -4.94 -1.35
N LEU A 73 -7.25 -4.05 -1.42
CA LEU A 73 -7.22 -2.87 -0.56
C LEU A 73 -8.39 -1.95 -0.85
N SER A 74 -8.77 -1.81 -2.13
CA SER A 74 -9.89 -0.96 -2.51
C SER A 74 -11.19 -1.44 -1.88
N ILE A 75 -11.40 -2.75 -1.84
CA ILE A 75 -12.59 -3.30 -1.20
C ILE A 75 -12.60 -2.97 0.30
N ARG A 76 -11.45 -3.08 0.95
CA ARG A 76 -11.34 -2.78 2.37
C ARG A 76 -11.46 -1.30 2.66
N LEU A 77 -11.04 -0.46 1.72
CA LEU A 77 -11.01 0.98 1.89
C LEU A 77 -12.05 1.67 1.03
N TRP A 78 -13.20 1.00 0.80
CA TRP A 78 -14.21 1.55 -0.09
C TRP A 78 -14.74 2.90 0.36
N MET A 79 -14.57 3.23 1.64
CA MET A 79 -14.94 4.53 2.19
C MET A 79 -13.81 5.55 2.05
N ALA A 80 -12.83 5.25 1.21
CA ALA A 80 -11.68 6.12 1.00
C ALA A 80 -12.11 7.52 0.55
N PRO A 81 -11.29 8.52 0.85
CA PRO A 81 -11.60 9.87 0.40
C PRO A 81 -11.60 9.97 -1.11
N SER A 82 -12.11 11.09 -1.59
CA SER A 82 -12.12 11.40 -3.01
C SER A 82 -10.72 11.21 -3.58
N GLY A 83 -10.61 10.53 -4.70
CA GLY A 83 -9.31 10.21 -5.28
C GLY A 83 -8.94 8.74 -5.10
N GLY A 84 -9.73 8.00 -4.33
CA GLY A 84 -9.57 6.56 -4.21
C GLY A 84 -8.34 6.13 -3.45
N LEU A 85 -7.85 4.96 -3.80
CA LEU A 85 -6.75 4.34 -3.08
C LEU A 85 -5.46 5.16 -3.14
N ASP A 86 -5.22 5.83 -4.25
CA ASP A 86 -4.02 6.66 -4.39
C ASP A 86 -3.97 7.73 -3.32
N ALA A 87 -5.12 8.33 -3.00
CA ALA A 87 -5.18 9.34 -1.96
C ALA A 87 -4.84 8.75 -0.59
N TRP A 88 -5.30 7.54 -0.30
CA TRP A 88 -4.98 6.87 0.95
C TRP A 88 -3.48 6.60 1.06
N LEU A 89 -2.88 6.11 -0.02
CA LEU A 89 -1.46 5.78 -0.02
C LEU A 89 -0.61 7.05 0.10
N GLU A 90 -1.08 8.14 -0.52
CA GLU A 90 -0.40 9.41 -0.42
C GLU A 90 -0.42 9.95 1.01
N ILE A 91 -1.57 9.84 1.68
CA ILE A 91 -1.70 10.24 3.07
C ILE A 91 -0.75 9.45 3.96
N LEU A 92 -0.70 8.14 3.73
CA LEU A 92 0.19 7.28 4.51
C LEU A 92 1.64 7.67 4.31
N THR A 93 2.03 7.93 3.07
CA THR A 93 3.40 8.34 2.76
C THR A 93 3.76 9.65 3.47
N LEU A 94 2.85 10.61 3.47
CA LEU A 94 3.08 11.89 4.13
C LEU A 94 3.26 11.73 5.64
N LEU A 95 2.45 10.86 6.25
CA LEU A 95 2.52 10.65 7.69
C LEU A 95 3.77 9.88 8.08
N GLU A 96 4.16 8.91 7.28
CA GLU A 96 5.34 8.10 7.57
C GLU A 96 6.64 8.82 7.21
N GLY A 97 6.58 9.70 6.22
CA GLY A 97 7.76 10.37 5.72
C GLY A 97 8.30 11.46 6.63
N ASP A 98 7.50 11.84 7.58
CA ASP A 98 7.92 12.84 8.55
C ASP A 98 8.49 12.19 9.79
#